data_f33230e50d955401388cd55bca1669bc
#
_entry.id   f33230e50d955401388cd55bca1669bc
#
_cell.length_a   1.000
_cell.length_b   1.000
_cell.length_c   1.000
_cell.angle_alpha   90.00
_cell.angle_beta   90.00
_cell.angle_gamma   90.00
#
_symmetry.space_group_name_H-M   'P 1'
#
loop_
_entity.id
_entity.type
_entity.pdbx_description
1 polymer ?
#
loop_
_entity_poly.entity_id
_entity_poly.type
_entity_poly.pdbx_seq_one_letter_code
_entity_poly.pdbx_strand_id
1 'polypeptide(L)'
;MATVTEVLTAATDSVTLINAVNGGTYEVGTMTQAEINEMVQRNVDHLELILAYTPVDEDDETPDVAGDSSDKSSYTDAITTGNTYITDNS
;
A
#
# COMPACT_ATOMS: atom_id res chain seq x y z
N MET A 1 -15.56 -2.70 12.32
CA MET A 1 -14.10 -2.66 12.46
C MET A 1 -13.47 -3.68 11.52
N ALA A 2 -12.43 -3.30 10.81
CA ALA A 2 -11.77 -4.24 9.89
C ALA A 2 -10.97 -5.27 10.67
N THR A 3 -10.99 -6.50 10.21
CA THR A 3 -10.17 -7.56 10.79
C THR A 3 -8.73 -7.39 10.29
N VAL A 4 -7.80 -8.04 10.98
CA VAL A 4 -6.40 -8.04 10.53
C VAL A 4 -6.31 -8.60 9.11
N THR A 5 -7.08 -9.65 8.80
CA THR A 5 -7.11 -10.22 7.47
C THR A 5 -7.55 -9.20 6.41
N GLU A 6 -8.58 -8.43 6.71
CA GLU A 6 -9.04 -7.38 5.78
C GLU A 6 -7.99 -6.29 5.58
N VAL A 7 -7.30 -5.91 6.65
CA VAL A 7 -6.25 -4.91 6.58
C VAL A 7 -5.07 -5.43 5.74
N LEU A 8 -4.69 -6.70 5.92
CA LEU A 8 -3.62 -7.31 5.12
C LEU A 8 -4.00 -7.40 3.65
N THR A 9 -5.26 -7.73 3.36
CA THR A 9 -5.74 -7.76 1.97
C THR A 9 -5.65 -6.38 1.33
N ALA A 10 -6.08 -5.35 2.04
CA ALA A 10 -6.01 -3.98 1.55
C ALA A 10 -4.56 -3.54 1.33
N ALA A 11 -3.65 -3.94 2.22
CA ALA A 11 -2.23 -3.64 2.08
C ALA A 11 -1.67 -4.32 0.83
N THR A 12 -2.00 -5.58 0.62
CA THR A 12 -1.56 -6.32 -0.56
C THR A 12 -2.07 -5.65 -1.85
N ASP A 13 -3.31 -5.20 -1.84
CA ASP A 13 -3.88 -4.49 -2.99
C ASP A 13 -3.11 -3.21 -3.29
N SER A 14 -2.73 -2.46 -2.25
CA SER A 14 -1.93 -1.25 -2.43
C SER A 14 -0.55 -1.55 -2.99
N VAL A 15 0.11 -2.60 -2.50
CA VAL A 15 1.40 -3.03 -3.02
C VAL A 15 1.27 -3.39 -4.50
N THR A 16 0.26 -4.16 -4.84
CA THR A 16 0.01 -4.60 -6.21
C THR A 16 -0.19 -3.40 -7.14
N LEU A 17 -1.01 -2.43 -6.70
CA LEU A 17 -1.29 -1.24 -7.49
C LEU A 17 -0.03 -0.43 -7.74
N ILE A 18 0.74 -0.15 -6.70
CA ILE A 18 1.96 0.64 -6.81
C ILE A 18 2.94 -0.03 -7.77
N ASN A 19 3.14 -1.33 -7.63
CA ASN A 19 4.05 -2.06 -8.48
C ASN A 19 3.58 -2.11 -9.92
N ALA A 20 2.27 -2.24 -10.14
CA ALA A 20 1.71 -2.26 -11.49
C ALA A 20 1.86 -0.90 -12.18
N VAL A 21 1.63 0.20 -11.45
CA VAL A 21 1.82 1.54 -12.00
C VAL A 21 3.29 1.76 -12.35
N ASN A 22 4.19 1.42 -11.45
CA ASN A 22 5.63 1.58 -11.68
C ASN A 22 6.12 0.73 -12.84
N GLY A 23 5.57 -0.47 -12.98
CA GLY A 23 5.96 -1.38 -14.07
C GLY A 23 5.26 -1.11 -15.39
N GLY A 24 4.32 -0.19 -15.43
CA GLY A 24 3.61 0.16 -16.65
C GLY A 24 2.53 -0.83 -17.04
N THR A 25 2.11 -1.69 -16.12
CA THR A 25 1.07 -2.69 -16.40
C THR A 25 -0.31 -2.30 -15.88
N TYR A 26 -0.38 -1.23 -15.11
CA TYR A 26 -1.66 -0.74 -14.61
C TYR A 26 -2.39 0.02 -15.70
N GLU A 27 -3.67 -0.25 -15.86
CA GLU A 27 -4.49 0.39 -16.88
C GLU A 27 -5.00 1.73 -16.36
N VAL A 28 -4.34 2.80 -16.78
CA VAL A 28 -4.66 4.14 -16.28
C VAL A 28 -5.74 4.85 -17.09
N GLY A 29 -6.09 4.31 -18.25
CA GLY A 29 -7.15 4.90 -19.08
C GLY A 29 -6.84 6.34 -19.45
N THR A 30 -7.75 7.23 -19.09
CA THR A 30 -7.63 8.67 -19.41
C THR A 30 -7.06 9.50 -18.26
N MET A 31 -6.50 8.86 -17.23
CA MET A 31 -5.94 9.59 -16.09
C MET A 31 -4.75 10.44 -16.53
N THR A 32 -4.67 11.64 -15.99
CA THR A 32 -3.49 12.47 -16.19
C THR A 32 -2.36 11.96 -15.29
N GLN A 33 -1.14 12.38 -15.58
CA GLN A 33 -0.01 12.01 -14.73
C GLN A 33 -0.21 12.51 -13.29
N ALA A 34 -0.78 13.69 -13.12
CA ALA A 34 -1.08 14.22 -11.80
C ALA A 34 -2.07 13.33 -11.04
N GLU A 35 -3.09 12.82 -11.73
CA GLU A 35 -4.06 11.91 -11.14
C GLU A 35 -3.43 10.58 -10.77
N ILE A 36 -2.55 10.07 -11.61
CA ILE A 36 -1.84 8.82 -11.34
C ILE A 36 -0.95 8.99 -10.11
N ASN A 37 -0.19 10.09 -10.06
CA ASN A 37 0.67 10.38 -8.90
C ASN A 37 -0.14 10.49 -7.61
N GLU A 38 -1.31 11.12 -7.67
CA GLU A 38 -2.18 11.25 -6.50
C GLU A 38 -2.69 9.88 -6.04
N MET A 39 -3.05 9.01 -6.97
CA MET A 39 -3.48 7.66 -6.67
C MET A 39 -2.36 6.86 -6.00
N VAL A 40 -1.15 6.95 -6.55
CA VAL A 40 0.02 6.27 -5.98
C VAL A 40 0.29 6.82 -4.58
N GLN A 41 0.24 8.13 -4.40
CA GLN A 41 0.46 8.74 -3.09
C GLN A 41 -0.53 8.24 -2.05
N ARG A 42 -1.80 8.12 -2.41
CA ARG A 42 -2.81 7.59 -1.47
C ARG A 42 -2.50 6.17 -1.04
N ASN A 43 -1.99 5.36 -1.95
CA ASN A 43 -1.65 3.98 -1.63
C ASN A 43 -0.37 3.90 -0.79
N VAL A 44 0.60 4.78 -1.05
CA VAL A 44 1.78 4.92 -0.20
C VAL A 44 1.37 5.30 1.22
N ASP A 45 0.52 6.33 1.35
CA ASP A 45 0.04 6.79 2.65
C ASP A 45 -0.70 5.67 3.39
N HIS A 46 -1.49 4.89 2.66
CA HIS A 46 -2.21 3.76 3.23
C HIS A 46 -1.26 2.72 3.82
N LEU A 47 -0.19 2.40 3.09
CA LEU A 47 0.80 1.43 3.59
C LEU A 47 1.55 1.99 4.80
N GLU A 48 1.90 3.27 4.78
CA GLU A 48 2.54 3.90 5.94
C GLU A 48 1.64 3.85 7.16
N LEU A 49 0.36 4.11 6.97
CA LEU A 49 -0.61 4.04 8.04
C LEU A 49 -0.73 2.62 8.60
N ILE A 50 -0.77 1.63 7.72
CA ILE A 50 -0.85 0.23 8.13
C ILE A 50 0.38 -0.16 8.96
N LEU A 51 1.57 0.26 8.54
CA LEU A 51 2.80 -0.06 9.27
C LEU A 51 2.85 0.61 10.64
N ALA A 52 2.25 1.79 10.76
CA ALA A 52 2.21 2.53 12.02
C ALA A 52 1.07 2.07 12.93
N TYR A 53 0.08 1.42 12.36
CA TYR A 53 -1.11 1.04 13.08
C TYR A 53 -0.90 -0.29 13.80
N THR A 54 -1.33 -0.34 15.06
CA THR A 54 -1.27 -1.56 15.86
C THR A 54 -2.71 -1.91 16.22
N PRO A 55 -3.43 -2.58 15.31
CA PRO A 55 -4.81 -2.89 15.57
C PRO A 55 -4.96 -3.90 16.70
N VAL A 56 -5.92 -3.65 17.55
CA VAL A 56 -6.36 -4.65 18.52
C VAL A 56 -7.72 -5.10 18.02
N ASP A 57 -7.73 -6.25 17.42
CA ASP A 57 -8.96 -6.82 16.87
C ASP A 57 -9.40 -7.96 17.78
N GLU A 58 -10.43 -7.76 18.53
CA GLU A 58 -10.91 -8.78 19.45
C GLU A 58 -11.50 -10.00 18.75
N ASP A 59 -11.82 -9.86 17.47
CA ASP A 59 -12.33 -10.98 16.67
C ASP A 59 -11.20 -11.77 16.03
N ASP A 60 -9.99 -11.31 16.18
CA ASP A 60 -8.84 -11.89 15.48
C ASP A 60 -7.70 -12.00 16.47
N GLU A 61 -7.25 -13.18 16.71
CA GLU A 61 -6.15 -13.41 17.63
C GLU A 61 -4.79 -13.15 17.01
N THR A 62 -4.73 -12.76 15.75
CA THR A 62 -3.45 -12.47 15.12
C THR A 62 -2.91 -11.17 15.67
N PRO A 63 -1.59 -11.02 15.71
CA PRO A 63 -0.98 -9.75 16.10
C PRO A 63 -1.28 -8.69 15.05
N ASP A 64 -1.02 -7.45 15.40
CA ASP A 64 -1.21 -6.34 14.48
C ASP A 64 -0.38 -6.52 13.21
N VAL A 65 -0.79 -5.82 12.16
CA VAL A 65 -0.15 -5.94 10.86
C VAL A 65 1.33 -5.59 10.92
N ALA A 66 1.66 -4.55 11.67
CA ALA A 66 3.05 -4.12 11.79
C ALA A 66 3.87 -5.12 12.59
N GLY A 67 3.23 -5.88 13.46
CA GLY A 67 3.88 -6.93 14.23
C GLY A 67 4.00 -8.24 13.49
N ASP A 68 3.22 -8.42 12.44
CA ASP A 68 3.24 -9.64 11.65
C ASP A 68 4.59 -9.76 10.94
N SER A 69 5.21 -10.90 11.02
CA SER A 69 6.50 -11.12 10.41
C SER A 69 6.42 -11.32 8.89
N SER A 70 5.21 -11.55 8.38
CA SER A 70 5.05 -11.81 6.96
C SER A 70 5.13 -10.56 6.15
N ASP A 71 5.72 -10.15 5.33
CA ASP A 71 5.65 -9.14 4.27
C ASP A 71 5.77 -7.68 4.62
N LYS A 72 6.28 -7.35 5.81
CA LYS A 72 6.61 -5.94 6.07
C LYS A 72 7.56 -5.38 5.03
N SER A 73 8.48 -6.19 4.52
CA SER A 73 9.42 -5.74 3.51
C SER A 73 8.70 -5.42 2.19
N SER A 74 7.64 -6.16 1.84
CA SER A 74 6.84 -5.84 0.67
C SER A 74 6.20 -4.47 0.80
N TYR A 75 5.71 -4.15 1.99
CA TYR A 75 5.08 -2.86 2.25
C TYR A 75 6.09 -1.71 2.17
N THR A 76 7.24 -1.86 2.82
CA THR A 76 8.27 -0.81 2.78
C THR A 76 8.87 -0.66 1.40
N ASP A 77 9.04 -1.75 0.67
CA ASP A 77 9.54 -1.71 -0.71
C ASP A 77 8.55 -0.98 -1.62
N ALA A 78 7.26 -1.27 -1.46
CA ALA A 78 6.23 -0.61 -2.26
C ALA A 78 6.15 0.89 -1.95
N ILE A 79 6.32 1.29 -0.69
CA ILE A 79 6.36 2.69 -0.30
C ILE A 79 7.52 3.39 -1.02
N THR A 80 8.70 2.78 -0.99
CA THR A 80 9.88 3.32 -1.68
C THR A 80 9.63 3.41 -3.19
N THR A 81 9.08 2.36 -3.77
CA THR A 81 8.75 2.32 -5.20
C THR A 81 7.78 3.44 -5.57
N GLY A 82 6.71 3.60 -4.77
CA GLY A 82 5.70 4.62 -5.03
C GLY A 82 6.27 6.04 -4.92
N ASN A 83 7.06 6.29 -3.88
CA ASN A 83 7.68 7.61 -3.70
C ASN A 83 8.64 7.94 -4.84
N THR A 84 9.42 6.96 -5.28
CA THR A 84 10.35 7.13 -6.40
C THR A 84 9.58 7.40 -7.69
N TYR A 85 8.50 6.64 -7.92
CA TYR A 85 7.65 6.85 -9.10
C TYR A 85 7.12 8.28 -9.15
N ILE A 86 6.58 8.76 -8.03
CA ILE A 86 6.01 10.12 -7.95
C ILE A 86 7.10 11.16 -8.22
N THR A 87 8.27 11.00 -7.61
CA THR A 87 9.39 11.92 -7.79
C THR A 87 9.82 11.96 -9.25
N ASP A 88 9.92 10.81 -9.89
CA ASP A 88 10.39 10.71 -11.27
C ASP A 88 9.38 11.25 -12.28
N ASN A 89 8.12 11.33 -11.88
CA ASN A 89 7.03 11.72 -12.77
C ASN A 89 6.33 13.02 -12.33
N SER A 90 6.92 13.74 -11.43
CA SER A 90 6.34 15.01 -10.97
C SER A 90 6.81 16.19 -11.79
#